data_9487601c9fced4ca83711d1e37b3d3a9
#
_entry.id   9487601c9fced4ca83711d1e37b3d3a9
#
_cell.length_a   1.000
_cell.length_b   1.000
_cell.length_c   1.000
_cell.angle_alpha   90.00
_cell.angle_beta   90.00
_cell.angle_gamma   90.00
#
_symmetry.space_group_name_H-M   'P 1'
#
loop_
_entity.id
_entity.type
_entity.pdbx_description
1 polymer ?
#
loop_
_entity_poly.entity_id
_entity_poly.type
_entity_poly.pdbx_seq_one_letter_code
_entity_poly.pdbx_strand_id
1 'polypeptide(L)'
;DQRNGISNTDVYLAKSTDGGATWSSPRTVNNDITISQQFFTWMTVDQATGYIYSVFYDRRSMQGNATDVYVARSTDGGDTFTNFKVSQTSFTPTSSVFFGDYTCIAAYDGKVYPIWMRLDGSTLSVWTALVTDTVSTGIQEPVGHADSYALAQNFPNPFNPSTMIRFTTPRRDHVTLQVFDVLGRKVATLVDGMMDAGVHTLAFSAWDYKLASGTYFYRMTAGSFSATRSLILLQ
;
A
#
# COMPACT_ATOMS: atom_id res chain seq x y z
N ASP A 1 -2.61 -22.25 -4.79
CA ASP A 1 -3.38 -23.48 -5.03
C ASP A 1 -4.02 -23.43 -6.42
N GLN A 2 -4.10 -24.55 -7.11
CA GLN A 2 -4.58 -24.67 -8.50
C GLN A 2 -5.96 -25.36 -8.61
N ARG A 3 -6.76 -25.37 -7.53
CA ARG A 3 -8.07 -26.04 -7.55
C ARG A 3 -9.04 -25.46 -8.59
N ASN A 4 -8.84 -24.21 -8.98
CA ASN A 4 -9.61 -23.53 -10.02
C ASN A 4 -8.95 -23.59 -11.41
N GLY A 5 -7.83 -24.35 -11.55
CA GLY A 5 -7.05 -24.50 -12.78
C GLY A 5 -5.73 -23.75 -12.77
N ILE A 6 -4.83 -24.11 -13.67
CA ILE A 6 -3.47 -23.57 -13.75
C ILE A 6 -3.42 -22.06 -14.11
N SER A 7 -4.43 -21.58 -14.78
CA SER A 7 -4.56 -20.15 -15.16
C SER A 7 -5.28 -19.30 -14.11
N ASN A 8 -5.86 -19.94 -13.08
CA ASN A 8 -6.61 -19.31 -12.01
C ASN A 8 -6.13 -19.86 -10.66
N THR A 9 -4.91 -19.50 -10.29
CA THR A 9 -4.34 -19.87 -8.99
C THR A 9 -4.72 -18.86 -7.94
N ASP A 10 -5.18 -19.34 -6.78
CA ASP A 10 -5.54 -18.50 -5.63
C ASP A 10 -4.71 -18.82 -4.41
N VAL A 11 -4.65 -17.89 -3.47
CA VAL A 11 -4.07 -18.07 -2.14
C VAL A 11 -5.16 -18.52 -1.18
N TYR A 12 -4.91 -19.62 -0.48
CA TYR A 12 -5.83 -20.18 0.51
C TYR A 12 -5.18 -20.32 1.88
N LEU A 13 -6.00 -20.14 2.92
CA LEU A 13 -5.65 -20.39 4.31
C LEU A 13 -6.52 -21.53 4.86
N ALA A 14 -5.90 -22.49 5.55
CA ALA A 14 -6.59 -23.43 6.45
C ALA A 14 -6.03 -23.26 7.86
N LYS A 15 -6.86 -23.38 8.88
CA LYS A 15 -6.46 -23.25 10.30
C LYS A 15 -6.80 -24.50 11.09
N SER A 16 -5.98 -24.78 12.09
CA SER A 16 -6.23 -25.80 13.11
C SER A 16 -6.36 -25.12 14.48
N THR A 17 -7.27 -25.63 15.31
CA THR A 17 -7.47 -25.18 16.69
C THR A 17 -7.15 -26.28 17.71
N ASP A 18 -6.65 -27.42 17.24
CA ASP A 18 -6.39 -28.62 18.04
C ASP A 18 -4.95 -29.15 17.87
N GLY A 19 -4.00 -28.23 17.60
CA GLY A 19 -2.60 -28.56 17.46
C GLY A 19 -2.25 -29.30 16.17
N GLY A 20 -3.07 -29.17 15.13
CA GLY A 20 -2.84 -29.77 13.81
C GLY A 20 -3.51 -31.13 13.61
N ALA A 21 -4.32 -31.61 14.58
CA ALA A 21 -5.03 -32.85 14.46
C ALA A 21 -6.15 -32.78 13.39
N THR A 22 -6.83 -31.63 13.32
CA THR A 22 -7.81 -31.34 12.26
C THR A 22 -7.60 -29.95 11.67
N TRP A 23 -8.06 -29.75 10.44
CA TRP A 23 -7.92 -28.50 9.70
C TRP A 23 -9.28 -28.05 9.16
N SER A 24 -9.50 -26.73 9.19
CA SER A 24 -10.69 -26.13 8.58
C SER A 24 -10.71 -26.33 7.07
N SER A 25 -11.89 -26.18 6.47
CA SER A 25 -11.99 -25.97 5.03
C SER A 25 -11.16 -24.75 4.63
N PRO A 26 -10.38 -24.82 3.53
CA PRO A 26 -9.58 -23.67 3.07
C PRO A 26 -10.46 -22.47 2.71
N ARG A 27 -10.06 -21.29 3.15
CA ARG A 27 -10.66 -20.01 2.80
C ARG A 27 -9.77 -19.24 1.85
N THR A 28 -10.35 -18.57 0.87
CA THR A 28 -9.61 -17.72 -0.06
C THR A 28 -9.08 -16.47 0.65
N VAL A 29 -7.81 -16.17 0.47
CA VAL A 29 -7.11 -15.01 1.02
C VAL A 29 -7.21 -13.81 0.09
N ASN A 30 -7.03 -14.03 -1.24
CA ASN A 30 -7.28 -12.99 -2.24
C ASN A 30 -8.80 -12.73 -2.36
N ASN A 31 -9.15 -11.47 -2.57
CA ASN A 31 -10.56 -11.03 -2.61
C ASN A 31 -11.00 -10.59 -4.01
N ASP A 32 -10.24 -10.89 -5.02
CA ASP A 32 -10.63 -10.61 -6.40
C ASP A 32 -11.65 -11.65 -6.92
N ILE A 33 -12.40 -11.24 -7.92
CA ILE A 33 -13.40 -12.08 -8.60
C ILE A 33 -12.94 -12.46 -10.01
N THR A 34 -11.67 -12.25 -10.30
CA THR A 34 -11.10 -12.51 -11.63
C THR A 34 -10.68 -13.98 -11.75
N ILE A 35 -10.34 -14.40 -12.97
CA ILE A 35 -9.69 -15.68 -13.25
C ILE A 35 -8.17 -15.54 -13.35
N SER A 36 -7.62 -14.52 -12.71
CA SER A 36 -6.20 -14.20 -12.75
C SER A 36 -5.43 -14.97 -11.69
N GLN A 37 -4.12 -15.01 -11.84
CA GLN A 37 -3.25 -15.78 -10.95
C GLN A 37 -2.81 -14.96 -9.74
N GLN A 38 -2.87 -15.59 -8.54
CA GLN A 38 -2.20 -15.16 -7.31
C GLN A 38 -1.22 -16.25 -6.90
N PHE A 39 0.04 -15.88 -6.58
CA PHE A 39 1.12 -16.85 -6.38
C PHE A 39 2.22 -16.32 -5.47
N PHE A 40 3.14 -17.23 -5.06
CA PHE A 40 4.30 -16.97 -4.22
C PHE A 40 3.96 -16.19 -2.94
N THR A 41 3.06 -16.77 -2.15
CA THR A 41 2.61 -16.15 -0.90
C THR A 41 3.54 -16.47 0.26
N TRP A 42 3.64 -15.51 1.19
CA TRP A 42 4.21 -15.68 2.51
C TRP A 42 3.30 -15.07 3.56
N MET A 43 3.27 -15.65 4.76
CA MET A 43 2.36 -15.24 5.82
C MET A 43 3.11 -15.00 7.13
N THR A 44 2.62 -14.07 7.92
CA THR A 44 3.04 -13.82 9.30
C THR A 44 1.84 -13.51 10.19
N VAL A 45 2.01 -13.70 11.48
CA VAL A 45 1.07 -13.26 12.51
C VAL A 45 1.75 -12.19 13.34
N ASP A 46 1.12 -11.03 13.47
CA ASP A 46 1.55 -9.97 14.37
C ASP A 46 1.30 -10.41 15.82
N GLN A 47 2.38 -10.61 16.57
CA GLN A 47 2.30 -11.13 17.94
C GLN A 47 1.67 -10.14 18.94
N ALA A 48 1.61 -8.86 18.61
CA ALA A 48 1.00 -7.85 19.47
C ALA A 48 -0.52 -7.74 19.27
N THR A 49 -0.98 -7.87 18.02
CA THR A 49 -2.39 -7.67 17.66
C THR A 49 -3.13 -8.97 17.41
N GLY A 50 -2.42 -10.06 17.12
CA GLY A 50 -3.00 -11.33 16.65
C GLY A 50 -3.46 -11.28 15.19
N TYR A 51 -3.21 -10.21 14.46
CA TYR A 51 -3.61 -10.08 13.07
C TYR A 51 -2.72 -10.93 12.16
N ILE A 52 -3.34 -11.46 11.10
CA ILE A 52 -2.66 -12.26 10.09
C ILE A 52 -2.42 -11.39 8.87
N TYR A 53 -1.20 -11.40 8.36
CA TYR A 53 -0.81 -10.73 7.13
C TYR A 53 -0.22 -11.73 6.15
N SER A 54 -0.61 -11.62 4.88
CA SER A 54 -0.07 -12.44 3.80
C SER A 54 0.31 -11.54 2.63
N VAL A 55 1.54 -11.68 2.12
CA VAL A 55 2.00 -11.03 0.89
C VAL A 55 1.93 -12.02 -0.26
N PHE A 56 1.56 -11.58 -1.46
CA PHE A 56 1.53 -12.40 -2.67
C PHE A 56 1.61 -11.54 -3.94
N TYR A 57 2.06 -12.15 -5.02
CA TYR A 57 1.94 -11.57 -6.36
C TYR A 57 0.54 -11.77 -6.91
N ASP A 58 0.06 -10.77 -7.65
CA ASP A 58 -1.32 -10.71 -8.11
C ASP A 58 -1.43 -10.12 -9.52
N ARG A 59 -2.21 -10.75 -10.36
CA ARG A 59 -2.46 -10.35 -11.76
C ARG A 59 -3.88 -9.85 -11.99
N ARG A 60 -4.66 -9.58 -10.94
CA ARG A 60 -6.09 -9.21 -11.02
C ARG A 60 -6.39 -7.97 -11.86
N SER A 61 -5.48 -7.02 -11.93
CA SER A 61 -5.73 -5.72 -12.55
C SER A 61 -5.20 -5.61 -13.96
N MET A 62 -4.56 -6.67 -14.51
CA MET A 62 -3.73 -6.55 -15.68
C MET A 62 -4.10 -7.57 -16.77
N GLN A 63 -3.83 -7.16 -18.02
CA GLN A 63 -3.82 -8.10 -19.13
C GLN A 63 -2.44 -8.74 -19.29
N GLY A 64 -2.40 -10.02 -19.61
CA GLY A 64 -1.16 -10.76 -19.79
C GLY A 64 -0.45 -11.09 -18.47
N ASN A 65 0.88 -10.95 -18.45
CA ASN A 65 1.74 -11.33 -17.31
C ASN A 65 2.11 -10.15 -16.41
N ALA A 66 1.51 -8.97 -16.59
CA ALA A 66 1.75 -7.85 -15.70
C ALA A 66 1.31 -8.22 -14.27
N THR A 67 2.16 -7.91 -13.31
CA THR A 67 2.08 -8.41 -11.95
C THR A 67 2.19 -7.26 -10.96
N ASP A 68 1.35 -7.29 -9.96
CA ASP A 68 1.37 -6.42 -8.78
C ASP A 68 1.72 -7.22 -7.53
N VAL A 69 1.97 -6.54 -6.42
CA VAL A 69 2.13 -7.16 -5.11
C VAL A 69 1.04 -6.64 -4.18
N TYR A 70 0.36 -7.57 -3.54
CA TYR A 70 -0.70 -7.31 -2.58
C TYR A 70 -0.34 -7.84 -1.20
N VAL A 71 -0.89 -7.19 -0.19
CA VAL A 71 -0.96 -7.72 1.17
C VAL A 71 -2.43 -7.95 1.52
N ALA A 72 -2.71 -9.12 2.06
CA ALA A 72 -3.98 -9.42 2.70
C ALA A 72 -3.83 -9.34 4.21
N ARG A 73 -4.83 -8.75 4.88
CA ARG A 73 -4.94 -8.66 6.33
C ARG A 73 -6.20 -9.34 6.80
N SER A 74 -6.08 -10.14 7.86
CA SER A 74 -7.20 -10.64 8.65
C SER A 74 -7.07 -10.17 10.10
N THR A 75 -8.19 -9.71 10.67
CA THR A 75 -8.30 -9.30 12.08
C THR A 75 -9.16 -10.25 12.92
N ASP A 76 -9.67 -11.31 12.31
CA ASP A 76 -10.62 -12.28 12.87
C ASP A 76 -10.09 -13.72 12.83
N GLY A 77 -8.75 -13.88 12.87
CA GLY A 77 -8.12 -15.20 12.89
C GLY A 77 -8.22 -15.97 11.56
N GLY A 78 -8.27 -15.26 10.44
CA GLY A 78 -8.29 -15.85 9.10
C GLY A 78 -9.67 -16.19 8.56
N ASP A 79 -10.73 -15.67 9.17
CA ASP A 79 -12.08 -15.89 8.68
C ASP A 79 -12.43 -14.95 7.52
N THR A 80 -11.96 -13.72 7.56
CA THR A 80 -12.08 -12.75 6.44
C THR A 80 -10.77 -12.05 6.16
N PHE A 81 -10.59 -11.56 4.92
CA PHE A 81 -9.39 -10.85 4.47
C PHE A 81 -9.73 -9.58 3.74
N THR A 82 -9.02 -8.50 4.08
CA THR A 82 -8.98 -7.27 3.31
C THR A 82 -7.66 -7.20 2.55
N ASN A 83 -7.72 -6.97 1.24
CA ASN A 83 -6.53 -6.92 0.40
C ASN A 83 -6.23 -5.47 -0.03
N PHE A 84 -4.95 -5.13 -0.08
CA PHE A 84 -4.50 -3.84 -0.57
C PHE A 84 -3.19 -3.98 -1.35
N LYS A 85 -3.07 -3.23 -2.42
CA LYS A 85 -1.89 -3.20 -3.27
C LYS A 85 -0.75 -2.49 -2.56
N VAL A 86 0.46 -3.08 -2.58
CA VAL A 86 1.67 -2.49 -2.00
C VAL A 86 2.72 -2.14 -3.05
N SER A 87 2.67 -2.73 -4.25
CA SER A 87 3.49 -2.30 -5.37
C SER A 87 2.99 -0.98 -5.94
N GLN A 88 3.87 -0.02 -6.14
CA GLN A 88 3.52 1.29 -6.72
C GLN A 88 3.12 1.16 -8.19
N THR A 89 3.92 0.43 -8.95
CA THR A 89 3.71 0.16 -10.36
C THR A 89 3.77 -1.33 -10.61
N SER A 90 3.01 -1.80 -11.59
CA SER A 90 3.09 -3.18 -12.06
C SER A 90 4.40 -3.42 -12.79
N PHE A 91 4.81 -4.68 -12.87
CA PHE A 91 5.97 -5.12 -13.63
C PHE A 91 5.62 -6.43 -14.35
N THR A 92 6.37 -6.76 -15.40
CA THR A 92 6.08 -7.94 -16.22
C THR A 92 7.26 -8.89 -16.16
N PRO A 93 7.17 -9.98 -15.36
CA PRO A 93 8.19 -11.03 -15.36
C PRO A 93 8.33 -11.68 -16.72
N THR A 94 9.57 -11.96 -17.12
CA THR A 94 9.90 -12.67 -18.35
C THR A 94 10.32 -14.09 -18.04
N SER A 95 10.02 -15.04 -18.93
CA SER A 95 10.38 -16.46 -18.74
C SER A 95 11.88 -16.74 -18.84
N SER A 96 12.67 -15.78 -19.31
CA SER A 96 14.13 -15.91 -19.46
C SER A 96 14.90 -15.63 -18.18
N VAL A 97 14.26 -15.08 -17.16
CA VAL A 97 14.89 -14.74 -15.87
C VAL A 97 14.13 -15.44 -14.77
N PHE A 98 14.86 -16.19 -13.93
CA PHE A 98 14.28 -16.79 -12.73
C PHE A 98 13.78 -15.70 -11.77
N PHE A 99 12.51 -15.77 -11.36
CA PHE A 99 11.85 -14.70 -10.64
C PHE A 99 10.90 -15.26 -9.57
N GLY A 100 10.89 -14.61 -8.42
CA GLY A 100 9.73 -14.56 -7.53
C GLY A 100 9.66 -15.53 -6.38
N ASP A 101 10.54 -16.53 -6.24
CA ASP A 101 10.45 -17.54 -5.18
C ASP A 101 10.65 -17.00 -3.77
N TYR A 102 11.23 -15.81 -3.64
CA TYR A 102 11.58 -15.22 -2.36
C TYR A 102 10.71 -14.01 -2.08
N THR A 103 9.57 -14.26 -1.45
CA THR A 103 8.77 -13.24 -0.76
C THR A 103 8.82 -13.49 0.74
N CYS A 104 8.69 -12.45 1.53
CA CYS A 104 8.56 -12.56 2.96
C CYS A 104 7.73 -11.40 3.49
N ILE A 105 7.18 -11.53 4.70
CA ILE A 105 6.48 -10.47 5.39
C ILE A 105 6.73 -10.61 6.89
N ALA A 106 7.03 -9.50 7.54
CA ALA A 106 7.12 -9.41 8.99
C ALA A 106 6.10 -8.40 9.50
N ALA A 107 5.53 -8.64 10.68
CA ALA A 107 4.59 -7.73 11.31
C ALA A 107 4.79 -7.72 12.81
N TYR A 108 4.72 -6.52 13.41
CA TYR A 108 4.72 -6.32 14.84
C TYR A 108 4.08 -4.98 15.20
N ASP A 109 3.13 -5.00 16.12
CA ASP A 109 2.42 -3.82 16.65
C ASP A 109 1.84 -2.94 15.53
N GLY A 110 1.17 -3.56 14.55
CA GLY A 110 0.55 -2.90 13.40
C GLY A 110 1.53 -2.35 12.36
N LYS A 111 2.82 -2.57 12.51
CA LYS A 111 3.84 -2.25 11.49
C LYS A 111 4.11 -3.49 10.67
N VAL A 112 3.92 -3.40 9.36
CA VAL A 112 4.01 -4.54 8.44
C VAL A 112 5.03 -4.24 7.35
N TYR A 113 5.97 -5.16 7.17
CA TYR A 113 7.10 -5.04 6.25
C TYR A 113 7.09 -6.21 5.26
N PRO A 114 6.35 -6.14 4.15
CA PRO A 114 6.50 -7.09 3.06
C PRO A 114 7.81 -6.83 2.33
N ILE A 115 8.45 -7.90 1.87
CA ILE A 115 9.62 -7.86 1.00
C ILE A 115 9.38 -8.78 -0.19
N TRP A 116 9.72 -8.33 -1.39
CA TRP A 116 9.50 -9.09 -2.62
C TRP A 116 10.54 -8.80 -3.69
N MET A 117 10.67 -9.71 -4.63
CA MET A 117 11.46 -9.49 -5.84
C MET A 117 10.65 -8.78 -6.90
N ARG A 118 11.28 -7.92 -7.66
CA ARG A 118 10.72 -7.24 -8.81
C ARG A 118 11.66 -7.41 -10.01
N LEU A 119 11.09 -7.70 -11.18
CA LEU A 119 11.80 -7.85 -12.42
C LEU A 119 11.35 -6.77 -13.42
N ASP A 120 12.24 -5.82 -13.72
CA ASP A 120 12.03 -4.79 -14.73
C ASP A 120 12.94 -5.09 -15.94
N GLY A 121 12.36 -5.60 -17.02
CA GLY A 121 13.11 -6.12 -18.15
C GLY A 121 13.96 -7.33 -17.76
N SER A 122 15.27 -7.19 -17.69
CA SER A 122 16.21 -8.21 -17.22
C SER A 122 16.82 -7.91 -15.85
N THR A 123 16.42 -6.82 -15.20
CA THR A 123 16.99 -6.38 -13.93
C THR A 123 16.14 -6.84 -12.77
N LEU A 124 16.72 -7.69 -11.92
CA LEU A 124 16.13 -8.10 -10.65
C LEU A 124 16.48 -7.10 -9.56
N SER A 125 15.49 -6.78 -8.74
CA SER A 125 15.64 -5.92 -7.57
C SER A 125 14.78 -6.43 -6.41
N VAL A 126 15.17 -6.09 -5.19
CA VAL A 126 14.41 -6.40 -3.97
C VAL A 126 13.72 -5.14 -3.49
N TRP A 127 12.42 -5.25 -3.27
CA TRP A 127 11.56 -4.15 -2.87
C TRP A 127 10.91 -4.43 -1.53
N THR A 128 10.59 -3.38 -0.82
CA THR A 128 9.83 -3.43 0.42
C THR A 128 8.88 -2.25 0.50
N ALA A 129 7.88 -2.36 1.36
CA ALA A 129 6.99 -1.27 1.74
C ALA A 129 6.83 -1.26 3.25
N LEU A 130 6.72 -0.07 3.85
CA LEU A 130 6.22 0.04 5.21
C LEU A 130 4.71 0.22 5.13
N VAL A 131 3.97 -0.76 5.59
CA VAL A 131 2.53 -0.68 5.79
C VAL A 131 2.30 -0.47 7.30
N THR A 132 1.77 0.67 7.65
CA THR A 132 1.32 0.91 9.03
C THR A 132 -0.17 0.58 9.08
N ASP A 133 -0.49 -0.51 9.74
CA ASP A 133 -1.86 -0.81 10.09
C ASP A 133 -2.21 0.03 11.33
N THR A 134 -2.59 1.27 11.09
CA THR A 134 -3.25 2.01 12.13
C THR A 134 -4.58 1.32 12.36
N VAL A 135 -4.65 0.55 13.45
CA VAL A 135 -5.92 0.07 13.98
C VAL A 135 -6.73 1.31 14.27
N SER A 136 -7.53 1.72 13.31
CA SER A 136 -8.62 2.63 13.57
C SER A 136 -9.56 1.85 14.47
N THR A 137 -9.45 2.06 15.79
CA THR A 137 -10.42 1.54 16.75
C THR A 137 -11.79 2.00 16.28
N GLY A 138 -12.44 1.13 15.51
CA GLY A 138 -13.86 1.14 15.20
C GLY A 138 -14.48 2.48 14.85
N ILE A 139 -14.08 3.09 13.73
CA ILE A 139 -15.00 3.83 12.87
C ILE A 139 -14.62 3.45 11.45
N GLN A 140 -15.41 2.60 10.80
CA GLN A 140 -15.45 2.59 9.34
C GLN A 140 -15.82 4.02 8.96
N GLU A 141 -14.87 4.77 8.40
CA GLU A 141 -15.20 6.00 7.72
C GLU A 141 -16.16 5.63 6.59
N PRO A 142 -17.40 6.12 6.60
CA PRO A 142 -18.30 5.93 5.47
C PRO A 142 -17.62 6.51 4.24
N VAL A 143 -17.70 5.81 3.14
CA VAL A 143 -17.41 6.35 1.82
C VAL A 143 -18.39 7.53 1.61
N GLY A 144 -17.90 8.76 1.78
CA GLY A 144 -18.65 9.97 1.49
C GLY A 144 -19.08 10.80 2.71
N HIS A 145 -18.22 11.51 3.27
CA HIS A 145 -18.16 12.89 3.75
C HIS A 145 -17.00 13.00 4.72
N ALA A 146 -15.97 13.73 4.34
CA ALA A 146 -14.90 14.10 5.25
C ALA A 146 -15.48 15.13 6.24
N ASP A 147 -15.67 14.73 7.49
CA ASP A 147 -16.22 15.64 8.52
C ASP A 147 -15.24 16.73 8.96
N SER A 148 -13.97 16.60 8.58
CA SER A 148 -12.91 17.55 8.92
C SER A 148 -11.81 17.59 7.85
N TYR A 149 -11.09 18.73 7.81
CA TYR A 149 -9.85 18.81 7.06
C TYR A 149 -8.79 17.91 7.70
N ALA A 150 -8.06 17.17 6.89
CA ALA A 150 -6.92 16.38 7.35
C ALA A 150 -5.83 16.34 6.29
N LEU A 151 -4.57 16.24 6.74
CA LEU A 151 -3.40 16.01 5.91
C LEU A 151 -2.71 14.76 6.45
N ALA A 152 -2.74 13.68 5.67
CA ALA A 152 -2.09 12.43 6.02
C ALA A 152 -0.57 12.51 5.81
N GLN A 153 0.18 11.61 6.46
CA GLN A 153 1.58 11.38 6.13
C GLN A 153 1.68 10.81 4.72
N ASN A 154 2.64 11.31 3.93
CA ASN A 154 2.90 10.75 2.60
C ASN A 154 3.39 9.30 2.71
N PHE A 155 3.05 8.51 1.72
CA PHE A 155 3.47 7.12 1.65
C PHE A 155 3.92 6.74 0.22
N PRO A 156 5.10 6.10 0.09
CA PRO A 156 6.09 5.80 1.13
C PRO A 156 6.76 7.05 1.71
N ASN A 157 7.31 6.93 2.93
CA ASN A 157 8.21 7.92 3.54
C ASN A 157 9.20 7.17 4.45
N PRO A 158 10.50 7.12 4.14
CA PRO A 158 11.19 7.76 3.03
C PRO A 158 10.72 7.29 1.65
N PHE A 159 10.95 8.10 0.60
CA PHE A 159 10.53 7.80 -0.77
C PHE A 159 11.65 8.02 -1.79
N ASN A 160 11.54 7.35 -2.97
CA ASN A 160 12.47 7.46 -4.10
C ASN A 160 11.76 7.09 -5.42
N PRO A 161 11.68 7.94 -6.40
CA PRO A 161 11.63 9.39 -6.31
C PRO A 161 10.19 9.89 -6.07
N SER A 162 9.22 8.98 -5.93
CA SER A 162 7.78 9.30 -5.91
C SER A 162 7.10 8.84 -4.62
N THR A 163 6.09 9.59 -4.21
CA THR A 163 5.26 9.31 -3.05
C THR A 163 3.82 9.75 -3.29
N MET A 164 2.88 9.23 -2.52
CA MET A 164 1.49 9.65 -2.54
C MET A 164 1.19 10.53 -1.33
N ILE A 165 0.51 11.64 -1.55
CA ILE A 165 0.02 12.53 -0.50
C ILE A 165 -1.51 12.47 -0.51
N ARG A 166 -2.09 12.19 0.66
CA ARG A 166 -3.53 12.12 0.85
C ARG A 166 -3.99 13.23 1.78
N PHE A 167 -5.09 13.88 1.43
CA PHE A 167 -5.72 14.88 2.28
C PHE A 167 -7.25 14.82 2.14
N THR A 168 -7.97 15.43 3.08
CA THR A 168 -9.43 15.46 3.08
C THR A 168 -9.95 16.89 3.21
N THR A 169 -11.06 17.15 2.54
CA THR A 169 -11.82 18.41 2.61
C THR A 169 -13.28 18.10 2.99
N PRO A 170 -13.83 18.65 4.09
CA PRO A 170 -15.20 18.38 4.52
C PRO A 170 -16.25 19.08 3.64
N ARG A 171 -15.85 20.07 2.90
CA ARG A 171 -16.67 20.86 1.98
C ARG A 171 -15.81 21.36 0.84
N ARG A 172 -16.44 21.86 -0.21
CA ARG A 172 -15.74 22.56 -1.28
C ARG A 172 -15.07 23.81 -0.73
N ASP A 173 -13.75 23.88 -0.89
CA ASP A 173 -12.93 24.97 -0.39
C ASP A 173 -11.69 25.19 -1.26
N HIS A 174 -11.07 26.36 -1.15
CA HIS A 174 -9.79 26.63 -1.79
C HIS A 174 -8.67 25.96 -0.98
N VAL A 175 -7.95 25.03 -1.59
CA VAL A 175 -6.86 24.29 -0.97
C VAL A 175 -5.54 24.71 -1.59
N THR A 176 -4.55 25.02 -0.75
CA THR A 176 -3.15 25.04 -1.19
C THR A 176 -2.38 23.92 -0.54
N LEU A 177 -1.61 23.18 -1.33
CA LEU A 177 -0.70 22.15 -0.88
C LEU A 177 0.69 22.44 -1.47
N GLN A 178 1.64 22.78 -0.62
CA GLN A 178 2.95 23.29 -1.01
C GLN A 178 4.05 22.51 -0.31
N VAL A 179 5.20 22.35 -0.99
CA VAL A 179 6.41 21.69 -0.45
C VAL A 179 7.47 22.75 -0.18
N PHE A 180 8.16 22.57 0.94
CA PHE A 180 9.21 23.49 1.44
C PHE A 180 10.48 22.69 1.77
N ASP A 181 11.62 23.32 1.60
CA ASP A 181 12.88 22.79 2.11
C ASP A 181 13.05 23.09 3.61
N VAL A 182 14.16 22.64 4.20
CA VAL A 182 14.48 22.83 5.62
C VAL A 182 14.71 24.31 6.01
N LEU A 183 14.94 25.19 5.04
CA LEU A 183 15.07 26.63 5.25
C LEU A 183 13.72 27.36 5.12
N GLY A 184 12.61 26.62 4.90
CA GLY A 184 11.28 27.18 4.71
C GLY A 184 11.05 27.80 3.33
N ARG A 185 11.92 27.60 2.36
CA ARG A 185 11.73 28.08 0.99
C ARG A 185 10.78 27.14 0.27
N LYS A 186 9.78 27.68 -0.39
CA LYS A 186 8.85 26.91 -1.20
C LYS A 186 9.57 26.34 -2.43
N VAL A 187 9.53 25.01 -2.60
CA VAL A 187 10.17 24.28 -3.70
C VAL A 187 9.16 23.72 -4.69
N ALA A 188 7.89 23.50 -4.27
CA ALA A 188 6.83 23.06 -5.15
C ALA A 188 5.46 23.56 -4.68
N THR A 189 4.52 23.71 -5.63
CA THR A 189 3.10 23.84 -5.36
C THR A 189 2.40 22.66 -6.03
N LEU A 190 1.72 21.85 -5.23
CA LEU A 190 1.08 20.61 -5.70
C LEU A 190 -0.40 20.80 -5.97
N VAL A 191 -1.04 21.64 -5.16
CA VAL A 191 -2.45 22.07 -5.32
C VAL A 191 -2.53 23.55 -5.02
N ASP A 192 -3.30 24.28 -5.83
CA ASP A 192 -3.68 25.67 -5.59
C ASP A 192 -4.98 25.92 -6.32
N GLY A 193 -6.11 25.64 -5.67
CA GLY A 193 -7.42 25.76 -6.31
C GLY A 193 -8.59 25.21 -5.48
N MET A 194 -9.78 25.32 -6.07
CA MET A 194 -11.01 24.80 -5.47
C MET A 194 -11.04 23.28 -5.54
N MET A 195 -11.17 22.63 -4.38
CA MET A 195 -11.33 21.19 -4.25
C MET A 195 -12.73 20.89 -3.69
N ASP A 196 -13.39 19.88 -4.25
CA ASP A 196 -14.69 19.44 -3.76
C ASP A 196 -14.56 18.70 -2.41
N ALA A 197 -15.68 18.54 -1.70
CA ALA A 197 -15.70 17.72 -0.49
C ALA A 197 -15.26 16.27 -0.79
N GLY A 198 -14.43 15.70 0.07
CA GLY A 198 -14.01 14.31 -0.09
C GLY A 198 -12.55 14.06 0.26
N VAL A 199 -12.10 12.87 -0.11
CA VAL A 199 -10.73 12.40 0.04
C VAL A 199 -10.00 12.58 -1.28
N HIS A 200 -8.86 13.26 -1.23
CA HIS A 200 -8.01 13.54 -2.38
C HIS A 200 -6.67 12.83 -2.21
N THR A 201 -6.17 12.26 -3.30
CA THR A 201 -4.86 11.62 -3.34
C THR A 201 -4.12 12.11 -4.57
N LEU A 202 -2.88 12.53 -4.40
CA LEU A 202 -2.03 12.97 -5.51
C LEU A 202 -0.65 12.33 -5.43
N ALA A 203 -0.07 12.06 -6.59
CA ALA A 203 1.31 11.62 -6.72
C ALA A 203 2.24 12.85 -6.68
N PHE A 204 3.32 12.73 -5.94
CA PHE A 204 4.41 13.70 -5.93
C PHE A 204 5.70 13.01 -6.36
N SER A 205 6.35 13.54 -7.39
CA SER A 205 7.65 13.08 -7.87
C SER A 205 8.71 14.16 -7.64
N ALA A 206 9.77 13.80 -6.92
CA ALA A 206 10.88 14.72 -6.68
C ALA A 206 11.64 15.08 -7.95
N TRP A 207 11.58 14.25 -9.00
CA TRP A 207 12.23 14.50 -10.27
C TRP A 207 11.59 15.68 -11.02
N ASP A 208 10.29 15.84 -10.93
CA ASP A 208 9.59 16.94 -11.60
C ASP A 208 10.04 18.30 -11.09
N TYR A 209 10.53 18.35 -9.86
CA TYR A 209 11.03 19.56 -9.19
C TYR A 209 12.54 19.58 -8.99
N LYS A 210 13.26 18.58 -9.50
CA LYS A 210 14.74 18.46 -9.42
C LYS A 210 15.25 18.55 -7.99
N LEU A 211 14.55 17.89 -7.05
CA LEU A 211 14.91 17.91 -5.64
C LEU A 211 16.03 16.91 -5.37
N ALA A 212 16.97 17.29 -4.52
CA ALA A 212 18.04 16.42 -4.02
C ALA A 212 17.56 15.60 -2.82
N SER A 213 18.28 14.49 -2.50
CA SER A 213 18.05 13.74 -1.27
C SER A 213 18.06 14.64 -0.05
N GLY A 214 17.10 14.44 0.85
CA GLY A 214 16.98 15.25 2.06
C GLY A 214 15.60 15.28 2.67
N THR A 215 15.46 16.06 3.72
CA THR A 215 14.20 16.30 4.41
C THR A 215 13.52 17.53 3.85
N TYR A 216 12.24 17.38 3.57
CA TYR A 216 11.33 18.44 3.12
C TYR A 216 10.08 18.44 3.99
N PHE A 217 9.27 19.48 3.86
CA PHE A 217 7.98 19.61 4.55
C PHE A 217 6.91 19.94 3.53
N TYR A 218 5.73 19.39 3.68
CA TYR A 218 4.58 19.84 2.90
C TYR A 218 3.49 20.35 3.82
N ARG A 219 2.86 21.44 3.39
CA ARG A 219 1.82 22.13 4.13
C ARG A 219 0.57 22.23 3.29
N MET A 220 -0.54 21.84 3.88
CA MET A 220 -1.89 22.11 3.38
C MET A 220 -2.50 23.28 4.15
N THR A 221 -3.14 24.21 3.42
CA THR A 221 -4.02 25.21 3.99
C THR A 221 -5.37 25.20 3.27
N ALA A 222 -6.46 25.34 4.03
CA ALA A 222 -7.81 25.44 3.52
C ALA A 222 -8.67 26.22 4.52
N GLY A 223 -9.10 27.43 4.16
CA GLY A 223 -9.76 28.35 5.09
C GLY A 223 -8.88 28.63 6.32
N SER A 224 -9.37 28.32 7.51
CA SER A 224 -8.62 28.46 8.77
C SER A 224 -7.77 27.22 9.11
N PHE A 225 -7.90 26.13 8.35
CA PHE A 225 -7.13 24.92 8.58
C PHE A 225 -5.71 25.05 8.04
N SER A 226 -4.72 24.59 8.82
CA SER A 226 -3.34 24.43 8.38
C SER A 226 -2.74 23.20 9.03
N ALA A 227 -2.12 22.34 8.21
CA ALA A 227 -1.38 21.17 8.69
C ALA A 227 -0.08 21.03 7.91
N THR A 228 0.98 20.55 8.60
CA THR A 228 2.28 20.31 8.01
C THR A 228 2.75 18.89 8.33
N ARG A 229 3.40 18.25 7.36
CA ARG A 229 4.03 16.93 7.50
C ARG A 229 5.46 16.99 6.93
N SER A 230 6.31 16.10 7.41
CA SER A 230 7.66 15.92 6.85
C SER A 230 7.66 14.83 5.79
N LEU A 231 8.54 14.97 4.81
CA LEU A 231 8.84 13.92 3.83
C LEU A 231 10.36 13.78 3.67
N ILE A 232 10.82 12.55 3.49
CA ILE A 232 12.24 12.22 3.39
C ILE A 232 12.47 11.60 2.01
N LEU A 233 13.24 12.31 1.19
CA LEU A 233 13.65 11.86 -0.14
C LEU A 233 15.01 11.15 -0.05
N LEU A 234 15.06 9.94 -0.59
CA LEU A 234 16.29 9.18 -0.81
C LEU A 234 16.49 9.02 -2.32
N GLN A 235 17.67 9.29 -2.81
CA GLN A 235 18.08 9.02 -4.19
C GLN A 235 19.29 8.08 -4.19
#